data_4552d9ce9834a2504a8835c6a66fbe00
#
_entry.id   4552d9ce9834a2504a8835c6a66fbe00
#
_cell.length_a   1.000
_cell.length_b   1.000
_cell.length_c   1.000
_cell.angle_alpha   90.00
_cell.angle_beta   90.00
_cell.angle_gamma   90.00
#
_symmetry.space_group_name_H-M   'P 1'
#
loop_
_entity.id
_entity.type
_entity.pdbx_description
1 polymer ?
#
loop_
_entity_poly.entity_id
_entity_poly.type
_entity_poly.pdbx_seq_one_letter_code
_entity_poly.pdbx_strand_id
1 'polypeptide(L)'
;MFATQLRFWLQIGRLVRQMKPLNVAAVSLVILTSTLGVHAKVPIIVATPQRMQAAMKMVADAQDLLEKGDVAGAKRNVDTVLQRDPKFWPALYVRAQIYSHEGKYDLALKDCNEALRQDRTVVEAALLRASINARLGKYAEALKEFDYLVSLHPRNVTLARVLSDRAWFRATCPNASFRNGQQAVKDAKAACSIMVWKDEHMIDTLAAAYAEIGDFNSAVQYAAQALAVKGISSDSTKLFQQHLALFQQHKPIRL
;
A
#
# COMPACT_ATOMS: atom_id res chain seq x y z
N MET A 1 0.11 -6.07 -10.43
CA MET A 1 -0.47 -5.69 -9.13
C MET A 1 -1.26 -4.37 -9.18
N PHE A 2 -0.89 -3.40 -10.00
CA PHE A 2 -1.48 -2.07 -10.06
C PHE A 2 -2.72 -1.93 -10.96
N ALA A 3 -2.90 -2.78 -11.97
CA ALA A 3 -4.06 -2.73 -12.86
C ALA A 3 -5.41 -2.95 -12.14
N THR A 4 -5.40 -3.63 -11.00
CA THR A 4 -6.61 -3.90 -10.21
C THR A 4 -7.01 -2.71 -9.33
N GLN A 5 -6.04 -1.93 -8.85
CA GLN A 5 -6.29 -0.68 -8.13
C GLN A 5 -6.84 0.41 -9.06
N LEU A 6 -6.33 0.49 -10.29
CA LEU A 6 -6.84 1.43 -11.30
C LEU A 6 -8.32 1.16 -11.61
N ARG A 7 -8.75 -0.12 -11.66
CA ARG A 7 -10.17 -0.48 -11.84
C ARG A 7 -11.05 -0.06 -10.67
N PHE A 8 -10.56 -0.13 -9.44
CA PHE A 8 -11.29 0.33 -8.25
C PHE A 8 -11.50 1.85 -8.29
N TRP A 9 -10.48 2.63 -8.64
CA TRP A 9 -10.56 4.09 -8.76
C TRP A 9 -11.35 4.54 -9.99
N LEU A 10 -11.32 3.80 -11.09
CA LEU A 10 -12.21 4.01 -12.23
C LEU A 10 -13.68 3.72 -11.88
N GLN A 11 -13.92 2.80 -10.96
CA GLN A 11 -15.27 2.50 -10.46
C GLN A 11 -15.79 3.60 -9.54
N ILE A 12 -14.94 4.19 -8.70
CA ILE A 12 -15.28 5.41 -7.92
C ILE A 12 -15.51 6.59 -8.87
N GLY A 13 -14.70 6.78 -9.89
CA GLY A 13 -14.91 7.81 -10.91
C GLY A 13 -16.22 7.62 -11.71
N ARG A 14 -16.73 6.39 -11.86
CA ARG A 14 -18.05 6.11 -12.43
C ARG A 14 -19.18 6.41 -11.45
N LEU A 15 -19.01 6.10 -10.17
CA LEU A 15 -19.98 6.42 -9.12
C LEU A 15 -20.15 7.93 -8.94
N VAL A 16 -19.07 8.70 -8.97
CA VAL A 16 -19.12 10.17 -8.93
C VAL A 16 -19.81 10.76 -10.18
N ARG A 17 -19.68 10.12 -11.35
CA ARG A 17 -20.41 10.53 -12.57
C ARG A 17 -21.92 10.20 -12.55
N GLN A 18 -22.35 9.26 -11.70
CA GLN A 18 -23.76 8.88 -11.58
C GLN A 18 -24.52 9.67 -10.49
N MET A 19 -23.83 10.45 -9.67
CA MET A 19 -24.48 11.36 -8.72
C MET A 19 -25.11 12.52 -9.47
N LYS A 20 -26.45 12.57 -9.47
CA LYS A 20 -27.25 13.63 -10.09
C LYS A 20 -26.82 15.02 -9.57
N PRO A 21 -26.88 16.08 -10.40
CA PRO A 21 -26.37 17.42 -10.07
C PRO A 21 -27.14 18.16 -8.95
N LEU A 22 -28.08 17.52 -8.30
CA LEU A 22 -28.92 18.12 -7.25
C LEU A 22 -28.26 18.26 -5.87
N ASN A 23 -27.08 17.64 -5.63
CA ASN A 23 -26.40 17.74 -4.32
C ASN A 23 -25.26 18.75 -4.28
N VAL A 24 -24.94 19.44 -5.38
CA VAL A 24 -23.88 20.48 -5.42
C VAL A 24 -24.41 21.81 -4.86
N ALA A 25 -25.70 22.02 -4.85
CA ALA A 25 -26.32 23.26 -4.33
C ALA A 25 -26.41 23.30 -2.79
N ALA A 26 -26.37 22.14 -2.10
CA ALA A 26 -26.48 22.08 -0.64
C ALA A 26 -25.19 22.46 0.11
N VAL A 27 -24.04 22.46 -0.56
CA VAL A 27 -22.76 22.84 0.05
C VAL A 27 -22.49 24.35 -0.06
N SER A 28 -23.21 25.07 -0.93
CA SER A 28 -23.03 26.51 -1.13
C SER A 28 -23.88 27.41 -0.20
N LEU A 29 -24.71 26.84 0.67
CA LEU A 29 -25.67 27.63 1.46
C LEU A 29 -25.32 27.77 2.96
N VAL A 30 -24.09 27.45 3.39
CA VAL A 30 -23.67 27.66 4.80
C VAL A 30 -22.79 28.92 4.97
N ILE A 31 -22.59 29.72 3.94
CA ILE A 31 -21.80 30.94 4.03
C ILE A 31 -22.67 32.17 3.76
N LEU A 32 -23.71 32.38 4.58
CA LEU A 32 -24.38 33.68 4.64
C LEU A 32 -25.13 33.79 5.97
N THR A 33 -24.38 34.03 7.05
CA THR A 33 -24.81 34.86 8.20
C THR A 33 -23.71 34.89 9.26
N SER A 34 -22.81 35.85 9.21
CA SER A 34 -22.30 36.56 10.40
C SER A 34 -21.60 37.82 9.96
N THR A 35 -22.33 38.90 10.02
CA THR A 35 -21.83 40.27 9.97
C THR A 35 -20.99 40.57 11.20
N LEU A 36 -19.90 41.34 10.96
CA LEU A 36 -19.07 42.10 11.93
C LEU A 36 -17.95 41.31 12.64
N GLY A 37 -16.73 41.54 12.15
CA GLY A 37 -15.49 41.19 12.84
C GLY A 37 -14.33 41.03 11.82
N VAL A 38 -13.50 42.06 11.70
CA VAL A 38 -12.31 42.09 10.83
C VAL A 38 -11.32 41.04 11.30
N HIS A 39 -11.34 39.89 10.64
CA HIS A 39 -10.22 38.93 10.67
C HIS A 39 -10.01 38.50 9.20
N ALA A 40 -8.82 38.73 8.69
CA ALA A 40 -8.43 38.34 7.33
C ALA A 40 -8.76 36.85 7.13
N LYS A 41 -9.85 36.56 6.38
CA LYS A 41 -10.19 35.21 5.96
C LYS A 41 -9.16 34.80 4.93
N VAL A 42 -8.25 33.92 5.33
CA VAL A 42 -7.52 33.12 4.37
C VAL A 42 -8.58 32.39 3.53
N PRO A 43 -8.65 32.59 2.21
CA PRO A 43 -9.64 31.90 1.39
C PRO A 43 -9.42 30.40 1.55
N ILE A 44 -10.40 29.69 2.11
CA ILE A 44 -10.43 28.24 2.01
C ILE A 44 -10.62 27.95 0.53
N ILE A 45 -9.54 27.63 -0.15
CA ILE A 45 -9.58 27.19 -1.55
C ILE A 45 -10.21 25.81 -1.54
N VAL A 46 -11.53 25.76 -1.61
CA VAL A 46 -12.27 24.51 -1.83
C VAL A 46 -11.85 24.04 -3.22
N ALA A 47 -11.15 22.91 -3.27
CA ALA A 47 -10.76 22.32 -4.54
C ALA A 47 -12.02 22.05 -5.37
N THR A 48 -12.13 22.66 -6.54
CA THR A 48 -13.22 22.37 -7.46
C THR A 48 -13.16 20.90 -7.88
N PRO A 49 -14.29 20.26 -8.21
CA PRO A 49 -14.30 18.86 -8.69
C PRO A 49 -13.29 18.63 -9.83
N GLN A 50 -13.11 19.61 -10.73
CA GLN A 50 -12.15 19.53 -11.82
C GLN A 50 -10.68 19.53 -11.33
N ARG A 51 -10.36 20.35 -10.31
CA ARG A 51 -9.02 20.39 -9.71
C ARG A 51 -8.70 19.11 -8.98
N MET A 52 -9.66 18.56 -8.25
CA MET A 52 -9.54 17.25 -7.58
C MET A 52 -9.28 16.14 -8.61
N GLN A 53 -10.06 16.12 -9.70
CA GLN A 53 -9.89 15.12 -10.76
C GLN A 53 -8.53 15.25 -11.47
N ALA A 54 -8.05 16.47 -11.71
CA ALA A 54 -6.73 16.70 -12.28
C ALA A 54 -5.61 16.23 -11.35
N ALA A 55 -5.72 16.49 -10.03
CA ALA A 55 -4.76 16.00 -9.05
C ALA A 55 -4.73 14.48 -8.98
N MET A 56 -5.91 13.84 -8.94
CA MET A 56 -6.00 12.38 -8.96
C MET A 56 -5.39 11.77 -10.23
N LYS A 57 -5.62 12.40 -11.39
CA LYS A 57 -5.00 11.95 -12.64
C LYS A 57 -3.48 12.04 -12.57
N MET A 58 -2.91 13.15 -12.09
CA MET A 58 -1.46 13.30 -11.94
C MET A 58 -0.85 12.26 -10.99
N VAL A 59 -1.58 11.90 -9.92
CA VAL A 59 -1.13 10.85 -8.99
C VAL A 59 -1.18 9.48 -9.66
N ALA A 60 -2.21 9.17 -10.45
CA ALA A 60 -2.28 7.93 -11.21
C ALA A 60 -1.16 7.84 -12.25
N ASP A 61 -0.92 8.94 -13.00
CA ASP A 61 0.19 9.03 -13.95
C ASP A 61 1.54 8.82 -13.24
N ALA A 62 1.70 9.32 -12.01
CA ALA A 62 2.92 9.12 -11.20
C ALA A 62 3.10 7.64 -10.80
N GLN A 63 2.03 6.93 -10.46
CA GLN A 63 2.10 5.50 -10.19
C GLN A 63 2.51 4.70 -11.43
N ASP A 64 1.92 5.01 -12.60
CA ASP A 64 2.29 4.38 -13.86
C ASP A 64 3.77 4.62 -14.23
N LEU A 65 4.30 5.81 -13.92
CA LEU A 65 5.72 6.15 -14.11
C LEU A 65 6.63 5.34 -13.18
N LEU A 66 6.22 5.14 -11.91
CA LEU A 66 6.96 4.27 -10.98
C LEU A 66 7.02 2.83 -11.47
N GLU A 67 5.92 2.29 -12.01
CA GLU A 67 5.89 0.94 -12.59
C GLU A 67 6.85 0.80 -13.78
N LYS A 68 7.02 1.88 -14.54
CA LYS A 68 7.97 1.94 -15.67
C LYS A 68 9.40 2.26 -15.26
N GLY A 69 9.66 2.49 -13.96
CA GLY A 69 10.97 2.86 -13.44
C GLY A 69 11.34 4.34 -13.59
N ASP A 70 10.45 5.20 -14.11
CA ASP A 70 10.67 6.66 -14.16
C ASP A 70 10.33 7.32 -12.82
N VAL A 71 11.21 7.10 -11.85
CA VAL A 71 11.08 7.69 -10.50
C VAL A 71 11.11 9.22 -10.55
N ALA A 72 11.91 9.82 -11.44
CA ALA A 72 12.03 11.28 -11.56
C ALA A 72 10.74 11.89 -12.11
N GLY A 73 10.13 11.28 -13.12
CA GLY A 73 8.82 11.66 -13.66
C GLY A 73 7.72 11.58 -12.62
N ALA A 74 7.65 10.46 -11.92
CA ALA A 74 6.70 10.26 -10.83
C ALA A 74 6.83 11.33 -9.75
N LYS A 75 8.05 11.63 -9.33
CA LYS A 75 8.33 12.66 -8.32
C LYS A 75 7.86 14.04 -8.76
N ARG A 76 8.15 14.45 -10.01
CA ARG A 76 7.67 15.74 -10.54
C ARG A 76 6.15 15.87 -10.46
N ASN A 77 5.42 14.81 -10.82
CA ASN A 77 3.97 14.81 -10.79
C ASN A 77 3.43 14.99 -9.36
N VAL A 78 3.91 14.19 -8.40
CA VAL A 78 3.44 14.29 -7.01
C VAL A 78 3.84 15.59 -6.35
N ASP A 79 5.04 16.12 -6.62
CA ASP A 79 5.49 17.40 -6.09
C ASP A 79 4.63 18.57 -6.64
N THR A 80 4.22 18.50 -7.92
CA THR A 80 3.29 19.49 -8.52
C THR A 80 1.93 19.48 -7.81
N VAL A 81 1.41 18.30 -7.48
CA VAL A 81 0.16 18.18 -6.73
C VAL A 81 0.33 18.76 -5.32
N LEU A 82 1.40 18.38 -4.62
CA LEU A 82 1.65 18.77 -3.24
C LEU A 82 2.03 20.26 -3.07
N GLN A 83 2.55 20.91 -4.11
CA GLN A 83 2.71 22.38 -4.13
C GLN A 83 1.37 23.12 -4.07
N ARG A 84 0.31 22.54 -4.63
CA ARG A 84 -1.04 23.12 -4.67
C ARG A 84 -1.88 22.71 -3.47
N ASP A 85 -1.76 21.46 -3.06
CA ASP A 85 -2.41 20.90 -1.89
C ASP A 85 -1.42 20.05 -1.09
N PRO A 86 -0.72 20.64 -0.11
CA PRO A 86 0.30 19.96 0.69
C PRO A 86 -0.23 18.79 1.53
N LYS A 87 -1.56 18.68 1.65
CA LYS A 87 -2.23 17.63 2.45
C LYS A 87 -2.94 16.59 1.61
N PHE A 88 -2.79 16.63 0.29
CA PHE A 88 -3.43 15.67 -0.60
C PHE A 88 -2.86 14.27 -0.37
N TRP A 89 -3.52 13.47 0.47
CA TRP A 89 -2.99 12.20 0.94
C TRP A 89 -2.61 11.22 -0.18
N PRO A 90 -3.31 11.15 -1.36
CA PRO A 90 -2.87 10.23 -2.41
C PRO A 90 -1.48 10.56 -2.96
N ALA A 91 -1.15 11.85 -3.08
CA ALA A 91 0.18 12.28 -3.51
C ALA A 91 1.24 12.09 -2.41
N LEU A 92 0.89 12.32 -1.13
CA LEU A 92 1.76 12.02 0.00
C LEU A 92 2.12 10.53 0.03
N TYR A 93 1.15 9.64 -0.16
CA TYR A 93 1.39 8.20 -0.20
C TYR A 93 2.34 7.80 -1.34
N VAL A 94 2.13 8.30 -2.56
CA VAL A 94 3.03 8.00 -3.69
C VAL A 94 4.43 8.58 -3.44
N ARG A 95 4.55 9.77 -2.85
CA ARG A 95 5.86 10.32 -2.50
C ARG A 95 6.54 9.51 -1.39
N ALA A 96 5.79 9.01 -0.42
CA ALA A 96 6.31 8.10 0.60
C ALA A 96 6.85 6.79 -0.01
N GLN A 97 6.19 6.25 -1.03
CA GLN A 97 6.70 5.08 -1.77
C GLN A 97 8.03 5.40 -2.46
N ILE A 98 8.13 6.56 -3.13
CA ILE A 98 9.38 7.03 -3.76
C ILE A 98 10.48 7.12 -2.71
N TYR A 99 10.24 7.81 -1.60
CA TYR A 99 11.22 7.96 -0.53
C TYR A 99 11.62 6.62 0.10
N SER A 100 10.67 5.70 0.27
CA SER A 100 10.97 4.36 0.78
C SER A 100 11.87 3.58 -0.18
N HIS A 101 11.64 3.68 -1.48
CA HIS A 101 12.47 3.05 -2.50
C HIS A 101 13.89 3.67 -2.55
N GLU A 102 14.00 4.98 -2.33
CA GLU A 102 15.28 5.69 -2.22
C GLU A 102 16.01 5.46 -0.88
N GLY A 103 15.44 4.66 0.04
CA GLY A 103 15.99 4.45 1.40
C GLY A 103 15.83 5.64 2.34
N LYS A 104 15.08 6.68 1.96
CA LYS A 104 14.82 7.88 2.75
C LYS A 104 13.64 7.66 3.70
N TYR A 105 13.82 6.72 4.63
CA TYR A 105 12.73 6.23 5.47
C TYR A 105 12.09 7.30 6.37
N ASP A 106 12.86 8.25 6.89
CA ASP A 106 12.31 9.33 7.72
C ASP A 106 11.34 10.24 6.94
N LEU A 107 11.69 10.56 5.68
CA LEU A 107 10.81 11.33 4.80
C LEU A 107 9.56 10.54 4.42
N ALA A 108 9.71 9.24 4.14
CA ALA A 108 8.59 8.36 3.86
C ALA A 108 7.64 8.26 5.06
N LEU A 109 8.16 8.08 6.28
CA LEU A 109 7.37 8.05 7.50
C LEU A 109 6.64 9.38 7.75
N LYS A 110 7.28 10.52 7.47
CA LYS A 110 6.64 11.84 7.58
C LYS A 110 5.44 11.95 6.66
N ASP A 111 5.57 11.55 5.40
CA ASP A 111 4.47 11.58 4.42
C ASP A 111 3.36 10.57 4.76
N CYS A 112 3.70 9.35 5.20
CA CYS A 112 2.72 8.38 5.69
C CYS A 112 1.93 8.93 6.88
N ASN A 113 2.61 9.53 7.86
CA ASN A 113 1.97 10.10 9.04
C ASN A 113 1.06 11.27 8.67
N GLU A 114 1.46 12.12 7.73
CA GLU A 114 0.62 13.20 7.26
C GLU A 114 -0.60 12.67 6.51
N ALA A 115 -0.45 11.67 5.64
CA ALA A 115 -1.56 11.02 4.94
C ALA A 115 -2.58 10.44 5.94
N LEU A 116 -2.11 9.72 6.96
CA LEU A 116 -2.95 9.12 8.00
C LEU A 116 -3.56 10.15 8.97
N ARG A 117 -2.97 11.35 9.06
CA ARG A 117 -3.57 12.45 9.81
C ARG A 117 -4.75 13.06 9.05
N GLN A 118 -4.71 13.07 7.72
CA GLN A 118 -5.82 13.50 6.88
C GLN A 118 -6.96 12.47 6.87
N ASP A 119 -6.61 11.21 6.73
CA ASP A 119 -7.56 10.10 6.75
C ASP A 119 -6.92 8.87 7.39
N ARG A 120 -7.41 8.51 8.58
CA ARG A 120 -6.93 7.34 9.34
C ARG A 120 -7.28 6.00 8.71
N THR A 121 -8.15 6.00 7.72
CA THR A 121 -8.61 4.78 7.03
C THR A 121 -7.79 4.42 5.80
N VAL A 122 -6.75 5.20 5.48
CA VAL A 122 -5.85 4.94 4.34
C VAL A 122 -4.95 3.75 4.67
N VAL A 123 -5.46 2.55 4.38
CA VAL A 123 -4.76 1.28 4.67
C VAL A 123 -3.40 1.23 3.98
N GLU A 124 -3.28 1.74 2.76
CA GLU A 124 -2.05 1.74 1.98
C GLU A 124 -0.92 2.52 2.68
N ALA A 125 -1.22 3.68 3.23
CA ALA A 125 -0.23 4.48 3.96
C ALA A 125 0.18 3.82 5.27
N ALA A 126 -0.76 3.17 5.96
CA ALA A 126 -0.49 2.43 7.19
C ALA A 126 0.36 1.16 6.92
N LEU A 127 0.07 0.40 5.85
CA LEU A 127 0.89 -0.75 5.43
C LEU A 127 2.31 -0.32 5.08
N LEU A 128 2.48 0.77 4.32
CA LEU A 128 3.80 1.29 3.99
C LEU A 128 4.56 1.71 5.25
N ARG A 129 3.88 2.38 6.19
CA ARG A 129 4.48 2.78 7.48
C ARG A 129 4.92 1.57 8.30
N ALA A 130 4.08 0.53 8.39
CA ALA A 130 4.42 -0.71 9.08
C ALA A 130 5.65 -1.38 8.46
N SER A 131 5.70 -1.48 7.13
CA SER A 131 6.83 -2.05 6.40
C SER A 131 8.12 -1.26 6.60
N ILE A 132 8.06 0.07 6.61
CA ILE A 132 9.22 0.93 6.89
C ILE A 132 9.69 0.74 8.34
N ASN A 133 8.77 0.70 9.32
CA ASN A 133 9.10 0.45 10.71
C ASN A 133 9.80 -0.91 10.88
N ALA A 134 9.35 -1.94 10.18
CA ALA A 134 10.02 -3.25 10.18
C ALA A 134 11.46 -3.16 9.65
N ARG A 135 11.70 -2.43 8.55
CA ARG A 135 13.05 -2.20 8.00
C ARG A 135 13.96 -1.41 8.92
N LEU A 136 13.40 -0.52 9.73
CA LEU A 136 14.12 0.27 10.74
C LEU A 136 14.33 -0.49 12.07
N GLY A 137 13.95 -1.77 12.15
CA GLY A 137 14.06 -2.57 13.36
C GLY A 137 13.01 -2.25 14.44
N LYS A 138 12.02 -1.39 14.13
CA LYS A 138 10.90 -1.05 15.02
C LYS A 138 9.81 -2.12 14.90
N TYR A 139 10.17 -3.36 15.27
CA TYR A 139 9.33 -4.54 15.00
C TYR A 139 8.02 -4.55 15.79
N ALA A 140 8.04 -4.01 17.03
CA ALA A 140 6.83 -3.94 17.85
C ALA A 140 5.78 -2.99 17.25
N GLU A 141 6.21 -1.83 16.78
CA GLU A 141 5.36 -0.84 16.12
C GLU A 141 4.81 -1.38 14.80
N ALA A 142 5.65 -2.04 14.02
CA ALA A 142 5.24 -2.66 12.76
C ALA A 142 4.16 -3.73 12.98
N LEU A 143 4.40 -4.65 13.93
CA LEU A 143 3.44 -5.72 14.22
C LEU A 143 2.12 -5.18 14.77
N LYS A 144 2.19 -4.21 15.69
CA LYS A 144 0.99 -3.55 16.23
C LYS A 144 0.14 -2.92 15.13
N GLU A 145 0.77 -2.32 14.13
CA GLU A 145 0.06 -1.71 13.01
C GLU A 145 -0.54 -2.76 12.08
N PHE A 146 0.18 -3.82 11.74
CA PHE A 146 -0.38 -4.94 10.97
C PHE A 146 -1.59 -5.58 11.67
N ASP A 147 -1.48 -5.85 12.97
CA ASP A 147 -2.57 -6.45 13.76
C ASP A 147 -3.78 -5.50 13.84
N TYR A 148 -3.57 -4.19 13.98
CA TYR A 148 -4.62 -3.18 13.92
C TYR A 148 -5.33 -3.19 12.56
N LEU A 149 -4.58 -3.20 11.46
CA LEU A 149 -5.15 -3.22 10.11
C LEU A 149 -6.01 -4.47 9.86
N VAL A 150 -5.58 -5.63 10.36
CA VAL A 150 -6.42 -6.85 10.29
C VAL A 150 -7.69 -6.69 11.12
N SER A 151 -7.61 -6.05 12.30
CA SER A 151 -8.76 -5.85 13.19
C SER A 151 -9.83 -4.91 12.60
N LEU A 152 -9.47 -4.08 11.64
CA LEU A 152 -10.42 -3.24 10.89
C LEU A 152 -11.33 -4.05 9.94
N HIS A 153 -11.07 -5.35 9.79
CA HIS A 153 -11.80 -6.26 8.89
C HIS A 153 -11.95 -5.69 7.47
N PRO A 154 -10.85 -5.22 6.83
CA PRO A 154 -10.92 -4.74 5.46
C PRO A 154 -11.46 -5.85 4.55
N ARG A 155 -12.00 -5.47 3.40
CA ARG A 155 -12.64 -6.44 2.49
C ARG A 155 -11.78 -6.71 1.26
N ASN A 156 -11.96 -7.91 0.69
CA ASN A 156 -11.40 -8.29 -0.62
C ASN A 156 -9.88 -8.09 -0.73
N VAL A 157 -9.44 -7.43 -1.80
CA VAL A 157 -8.02 -7.22 -2.13
C VAL A 157 -7.24 -6.51 -1.02
N THR A 158 -7.86 -5.55 -0.34
CA THR A 158 -7.22 -4.84 0.78
C THR A 158 -6.90 -5.79 1.93
N LEU A 159 -7.84 -6.68 2.29
CA LEU A 159 -7.59 -7.71 3.30
C LEU A 159 -6.46 -8.66 2.87
N ALA A 160 -6.46 -9.10 1.61
CA ALA A 160 -5.41 -9.98 1.10
C ALA A 160 -4.03 -9.34 1.24
N ARG A 161 -3.88 -8.06 0.92
CA ARG A 161 -2.60 -7.34 1.08
C ARG A 161 -2.18 -7.25 2.54
N VAL A 162 -3.10 -6.83 3.43
CA VAL A 162 -2.79 -6.73 4.87
C VAL A 162 -2.33 -8.08 5.44
N LEU A 163 -3.04 -9.15 5.09
CA LEU A 163 -2.70 -10.51 5.53
C LEU A 163 -1.35 -10.97 4.96
N SER A 164 -1.09 -10.70 3.67
CA SER A 164 0.19 -11.05 3.04
C SER A 164 1.36 -10.30 3.67
N ASP A 165 1.25 -8.99 3.88
CA ASP A 165 2.33 -8.19 4.46
C ASP A 165 2.60 -8.60 5.92
N ARG A 166 1.55 -8.89 6.71
CA ARG A 166 1.71 -9.43 8.06
C ARG A 166 2.33 -10.82 8.06
N ALA A 167 1.92 -11.69 7.14
CA ALA A 167 2.49 -13.02 7.00
C ALA A 167 3.97 -12.96 6.64
N TRP A 168 4.35 -12.12 5.67
CA TRP A 168 5.72 -11.89 5.32
C TRP A 168 6.56 -11.44 6.51
N PHE A 169 6.08 -10.43 7.25
CA PHE A 169 6.76 -9.96 8.46
C PHE A 169 6.93 -11.08 9.48
N ARG A 170 5.88 -11.84 9.78
CA ARG A 170 5.91 -12.94 10.76
C ARG A 170 6.76 -14.13 10.33
N ALA A 171 6.98 -14.33 9.03
CA ALA A 171 7.84 -15.39 8.50
C ALA A 171 9.31 -14.99 8.45
N THR A 172 9.62 -13.72 8.16
CA THR A 172 10.97 -13.31 7.76
C THR A 172 11.67 -12.36 8.74
N CYS A 173 10.98 -11.88 9.80
CA CYS A 173 11.54 -10.94 10.76
C CYS A 173 12.87 -11.47 11.33
N PRO A 174 13.98 -10.67 11.31
CA PRO A 174 15.24 -11.09 11.88
C PRO A 174 15.15 -11.44 13.36
N ASN A 175 14.34 -10.69 14.12
CA ASN A 175 14.11 -10.95 15.54
C ASN A 175 13.09 -12.07 15.73
N ALA A 176 13.56 -13.19 16.31
CA ALA A 176 12.75 -14.39 16.54
C ALA A 176 11.49 -14.15 17.37
N SER A 177 11.51 -13.18 18.31
CA SER A 177 10.37 -12.87 19.19
C SER A 177 9.15 -12.37 18.44
N PHE A 178 9.31 -11.88 17.21
CA PHE A 178 8.23 -11.38 16.35
C PHE A 178 7.82 -12.36 15.27
N ARG A 179 8.54 -13.49 15.11
CA ARG A 179 8.16 -14.53 14.15
C ARG A 179 7.04 -15.43 14.70
N ASN A 180 6.14 -15.81 13.81
CA ASN A 180 5.11 -16.78 14.07
C ASN A 180 4.73 -17.46 12.75
N GLY A 181 5.48 -18.49 12.38
CA GLY A 181 5.31 -19.21 11.12
C GLY A 181 3.90 -19.83 10.97
N GLN A 182 3.30 -20.34 12.04
CA GLN A 182 1.94 -20.90 11.98
C GLN A 182 0.90 -19.82 11.62
N GLN A 183 0.98 -18.64 12.25
CA GLN A 183 0.10 -17.54 11.90
C GLN A 183 0.42 -17.00 10.49
N ALA A 184 1.70 -16.96 10.10
CA ALA A 184 2.10 -16.56 8.76
C ALA A 184 1.50 -17.47 7.68
N VAL A 185 1.53 -18.79 7.85
CA VAL A 185 0.89 -19.76 6.94
C VAL A 185 -0.61 -19.51 6.85
N LYS A 186 -1.29 -19.29 7.98
CA LYS A 186 -2.73 -19.01 8.01
C LYS A 186 -3.08 -17.75 7.23
N ASP A 187 -2.36 -16.67 7.48
CA ASP A 187 -2.58 -15.37 6.85
C ASP A 187 -2.30 -15.44 5.34
N ALA A 188 -1.15 -16.01 4.95
CA ALA A 188 -0.76 -16.13 3.54
C ALA A 188 -1.72 -17.02 2.75
N LYS A 189 -2.20 -18.13 3.31
CA LYS A 189 -3.24 -18.96 2.68
C LYS A 189 -4.53 -18.19 2.45
N ALA A 190 -4.97 -17.41 3.44
CA ALA A 190 -6.16 -16.59 3.31
C ALA A 190 -5.97 -15.52 2.22
N ALA A 191 -4.81 -14.87 2.15
CA ALA A 191 -4.48 -13.91 1.11
C ALA A 191 -4.51 -14.53 -0.29
N CYS A 192 -3.85 -15.69 -0.48
CA CYS A 192 -3.86 -16.43 -1.75
C CYS A 192 -5.28 -16.82 -2.17
N SER A 193 -6.12 -17.27 -1.22
CA SER A 193 -7.50 -17.66 -1.50
C SER A 193 -8.35 -16.47 -1.96
N ILE A 194 -8.21 -15.31 -1.32
CA ILE A 194 -8.92 -14.08 -1.74
C ILE A 194 -8.50 -13.67 -3.16
N MET A 195 -7.23 -13.81 -3.49
CA MET A 195 -6.67 -13.47 -4.82
C MET A 195 -6.77 -14.62 -5.84
N VAL A 196 -7.50 -15.68 -5.48
CA VAL A 196 -7.75 -16.84 -6.35
C VAL A 196 -6.43 -17.44 -6.89
N TRP A 197 -5.38 -17.43 -6.06
CA TRP A 197 -4.04 -17.96 -6.37
C TRP A 197 -3.38 -17.35 -7.62
N LYS A 198 -3.68 -16.08 -7.93
CA LYS A 198 -3.18 -15.39 -9.13
C LYS A 198 -2.13 -14.32 -8.83
N ASP A 199 -1.81 -14.09 -7.56
CA ASP A 199 -0.81 -13.11 -7.15
C ASP A 199 0.47 -13.85 -6.75
N GLU A 200 1.51 -13.69 -7.53
CA GLU A 200 2.78 -14.39 -7.36
C GLU A 200 3.51 -14.02 -6.06
N HIS A 201 3.38 -12.76 -5.62
CA HIS A 201 4.00 -12.31 -4.38
C HIS A 201 3.33 -12.92 -3.15
N MET A 202 2.01 -13.08 -3.18
CA MET A 202 1.30 -13.72 -2.08
C MET A 202 1.60 -15.21 -2.01
N ILE A 203 1.80 -15.87 -3.15
CA ILE A 203 2.21 -17.28 -3.20
C ILE A 203 3.64 -17.44 -2.68
N ASP A 204 4.57 -16.53 -3.04
CA ASP A 204 5.94 -16.54 -2.50
C ASP A 204 5.97 -16.26 -0.99
N THR A 205 5.10 -15.37 -0.51
CA THR A 205 4.90 -15.14 0.94
C THR A 205 4.48 -16.42 1.65
N LEU A 206 3.60 -17.22 1.04
CA LEU A 206 3.20 -18.51 1.60
C LEU A 206 4.37 -19.51 1.62
N ALA A 207 5.19 -19.51 0.58
CA ALA A 207 6.42 -20.32 0.56
C ALA A 207 7.37 -19.94 1.72
N ALA A 208 7.58 -18.65 1.94
CA ALA A 208 8.40 -18.16 3.06
C ALA A 208 7.80 -18.55 4.43
N ALA A 209 6.47 -18.51 4.56
CA ALA A 209 5.79 -18.92 5.79
C ALA A 209 5.95 -20.42 6.08
N TYR A 210 5.90 -21.28 5.06
CA TYR A 210 6.18 -22.70 5.22
C TYR A 210 7.65 -22.97 5.57
N ALA A 211 8.59 -22.23 4.98
CA ALA A 211 10.00 -22.34 5.32
C ALA A 211 10.27 -21.94 6.78
N GLU A 212 9.55 -20.97 7.33
CA GLU A 212 9.68 -20.56 8.75
C GLU A 212 9.24 -21.67 9.73
N ILE A 213 8.25 -22.51 9.36
CA ILE A 213 7.84 -23.64 10.19
C ILE A 213 8.65 -24.93 9.89
N GLY A 214 9.66 -24.86 9.01
CA GLY A 214 10.51 -25.98 8.64
C GLY A 214 9.92 -26.93 7.59
N ASP A 215 8.73 -26.67 7.06
CA ASP A 215 8.15 -27.44 5.95
C ASP A 215 8.73 -26.97 4.60
N PHE A 216 9.98 -27.33 4.33
CA PHE A 216 10.68 -26.96 3.12
C PHE A 216 10.12 -27.63 1.86
N ASN A 217 9.43 -28.77 1.98
CA ASN A 217 8.76 -29.40 0.84
C ASN A 217 7.63 -28.50 0.32
N SER A 218 6.76 -28.05 1.21
CA SER A 218 5.71 -27.06 0.85
C SER A 218 6.31 -25.73 0.39
N ALA A 219 7.38 -25.25 1.04
CA ALA A 219 8.04 -24.00 0.66
C ALA A 219 8.54 -24.06 -0.80
N VAL A 220 9.23 -25.13 -1.20
CA VAL A 220 9.71 -25.34 -2.58
C VAL A 220 8.54 -25.43 -3.55
N GLN A 221 7.47 -26.17 -3.19
CA GLN A 221 6.29 -26.31 -4.04
C GLN A 221 5.63 -24.94 -4.33
N TYR A 222 5.40 -24.13 -3.29
CA TYR A 222 4.77 -22.81 -3.47
C TYR A 222 5.69 -21.80 -4.14
N ALA A 223 7.00 -21.83 -3.88
CA ALA A 223 7.95 -20.98 -4.62
C ALA A 223 7.97 -21.31 -6.13
N ALA A 224 7.93 -22.60 -6.48
CA ALA A 224 7.79 -23.02 -7.88
C ALA A 224 6.46 -22.59 -8.49
N GLN A 225 5.36 -22.63 -7.72
CA GLN A 225 4.06 -22.14 -8.15
C GLN A 225 4.06 -20.63 -8.38
N ALA A 226 4.73 -19.84 -7.53
CA ALA A 226 4.87 -18.39 -7.73
C ALA A 226 5.58 -18.07 -9.05
N LEU A 227 6.65 -18.81 -9.37
CA LEU A 227 7.38 -18.69 -10.64
C LEU A 227 6.56 -19.11 -11.87
N ALA A 228 5.54 -19.95 -11.71
CA ALA A 228 4.67 -20.41 -12.80
C ALA A 228 3.51 -19.46 -13.10
N VAL A 229 3.32 -18.39 -12.33
CA VAL A 229 2.26 -17.38 -12.58
C VAL A 229 2.56 -16.66 -13.91
N LYS A 230 1.55 -16.53 -14.77
CA LYS A 230 1.73 -15.88 -16.08
C LYS A 230 1.90 -14.37 -15.92
N GLY A 231 2.87 -13.81 -16.65
CA GLY A 231 3.10 -12.36 -16.69
C GLY A 231 3.92 -11.80 -15.53
N ILE A 232 4.61 -12.65 -14.78
CA ILE A 232 5.54 -12.24 -13.73
C ILE A 232 6.71 -11.43 -14.33
N SER A 233 7.14 -10.39 -13.63
CA SER A 233 8.25 -9.54 -14.06
C SER A 233 9.59 -10.27 -14.01
N SER A 234 10.59 -9.78 -14.75
CA SER A 234 11.96 -10.34 -14.69
C SER A 234 12.57 -10.19 -13.28
N ASP A 235 12.25 -9.11 -12.58
CA ASP A 235 12.78 -8.86 -11.24
C ASP A 235 12.12 -9.76 -10.20
N SER A 236 10.79 -9.97 -10.27
CA SER A 236 10.10 -10.96 -9.46
C SER A 236 10.63 -12.37 -9.74
N THR A 237 10.89 -12.70 -11.01
CA THR A 237 11.44 -14.01 -11.38
C THR A 237 12.79 -14.26 -10.70
N LYS A 238 13.72 -13.29 -10.77
CA LYS A 238 15.02 -13.41 -10.12
C LYS A 238 14.91 -13.56 -8.61
N LEU A 239 14.04 -12.75 -7.98
CA LEU A 239 13.82 -12.77 -6.54
C LEU A 239 13.27 -14.15 -6.10
N PHE A 240 12.25 -14.66 -6.77
CA PHE A 240 11.63 -15.94 -6.41
C PHE A 240 12.55 -17.13 -6.68
N GLN A 241 13.43 -17.04 -7.70
CA GLN A 241 14.50 -18.04 -7.90
C GLN A 241 15.49 -18.07 -6.74
N GLN A 242 15.84 -16.90 -6.20
CA GLN A 242 16.70 -16.81 -5.01
C GLN A 242 16.01 -17.42 -3.78
N HIS A 243 14.73 -17.14 -3.56
CA HIS A 243 13.94 -17.71 -2.48
C HIS A 243 13.84 -19.25 -2.63
N LEU A 244 13.51 -19.73 -3.83
CA LEU A 244 13.46 -21.17 -4.12
C LEU A 244 14.80 -21.86 -3.80
N ALA A 245 15.93 -21.26 -4.20
CA ALA A 245 17.25 -21.81 -3.92
C ALA A 245 17.56 -21.87 -2.41
N LEU A 246 17.11 -20.89 -1.61
CA LEU A 246 17.20 -20.93 -0.16
C LEU A 246 16.37 -22.08 0.42
N PHE A 247 15.14 -22.26 -0.02
CA PHE A 247 14.25 -23.32 0.47
C PHE A 247 14.76 -24.72 0.13
N GLN A 248 15.34 -24.90 -1.06
CA GLN A 248 16.00 -26.15 -1.45
C GLN A 248 17.22 -26.49 -0.56
N GLN A 249 17.86 -25.45 0.02
CA GLN A 249 18.93 -25.61 1.01
C GLN A 249 18.41 -25.70 2.45
N HIS A 250 17.11 -25.84 2.65
CA HIS A 250 16.45 -25.81 3.96
C HIS A 250 16.76 -24.56 4.78
N LYS A 251 16.86 -23.40 4.12
CA LYS A 251 17.12 -22.12 4.76
C LYS A 251 15.90 -21.22 4.64
N PRO A 252 15.32 -20.75 5.76
CA PRO A 252 14.28 -19.75 5.71
C PRO A 252 14.85 -18.35 5.39
N ILE A 253 14.01 -17.47 4.83
CA ILE A 253 14.37 -16.07 4.55
C ILE A 253 14.49 -15.30 5.87
N ARG A 254 15.51 -14.40 5.93
CA ARG A 254 15.68 -13.42 7.01
C ARG A 254 16.00 -12.06 6.39
N LEU A 255 15.24 -11.03 6.76
CA LEU A 255 15.37 -9.66 6.25
C LEU A 255 16.27 -8.81 7.13
#